data_aa207b9384447a087ef6e9fdf68df22f
#
_entry.id   aa207b9384447a087ef6e9fdf68df22f
#
_cell.length_a   1.000
_cell.length_b   1.000
_cell.length_c   1.000
_cell.angle_alpha   90.00
_cell.angle_beta   90.00
_cell.angle_gamma   90.00
#
_symmetry.space_group_name_H-M   'P 1'
#
loop_
_entity.id
_entity.type
_entity.pdbx_description
1 polymer ?
#
loop_
_entity_poly.entity_id
_entity_poly.type
_entity_poly.pdbx_seq_one_letter_code
_entity_poly.pdbx_strand_id
1 'polypeptide(L)'
;RRSSDLYSEMMWASPDGTKLPGILFANWYNNGVEIPVDEAEAKVYWDKKLADARKFAATHQLLMMNGCDHQPLQKDITEAIRVARKLYPDIEFIHSDFKTYVKAMEKEISENFSTVKGELTSQETDGRWTLANTASSWMGLKVDNRAGETALERKAEPAAAMAEVLGKAYPEDQMIYSWKKLMQNHP
;
A
#
# COMPACT_ATOMS: atom_id res chain seq x y z
N ARG A 1 2.90 -19.59 8.47
CA ARG A 1 4.31 -19.65 8.02
C ARG A 1 5.14 -18.75 8.91
N ARG A 2 6.37 -19.14 9.25
CA ARG A 2 7.24 -18.34 10.10
C ARG A 2 7.67 -17.08 9.34
N SER A 3 7.71 -15.93 10.00
CA SER A 3 8.15 -14.65 9.45
C SER A 3 9.56 -14.67 8.82
N SER A 4 10.35 -15.68 9.19
CA SER A 4 11.71 -15.91 8.65
C SER A 4 11.75 -16.36 7.18
N ASP A 5 10.62 -16.70 6.58
CA ASP A 5 10.56 -17.26 5.22
C ASP A 5 10.03 -16.25 4.19
N LEU A 6 9.74 -15.01 4.62
CA LEU A 6 9.24 -13.96 3.74
C LEU A 6 10.36 -12.99 3.38
N TYR A 7 10.66 -12.94 2.09
CA TYR A 7 11.49 -11.92 1.49
C TYR A 7 10.63 -10.73 1.05
N SER A 8 11.26 -9.59 0.81
CA SER A 8 10.61 -8.39 0.23
C SER A 8 9.98 -8.71 -1.12
N GLU A 9 10.66 -9.51 -1.93
CA GLU A 9 10.21 -9.95 -3.23
C GLU A 9 9.78 -11.42 -3.18
N MET A 10 8.62 -11.72 -3.78
CA MET A 10 8.02 -13.05 -3.76
C MET A 10 7.17 -13.29 -5.01
N MET A 11 6.78 -14.52 -5.25
CA MET A 11 5.72 -14.83 -6.20
C MET A 11 4.39 -14.94 -5.46
N TRP A 12 3.40 -14.16 -5.87
CA TRP A 12 2.05 -14.25 -5.34
C TRP A 12 1.17 -15.04 -6.28
N ALA A 13 0.62 -16.15 -5.79
CA ALA A 13 -0.18 -17.08 -6.59
C ALA A 13 -1.66 -17.01 -6.23
N SER A 14 -2.50 -16.84 -7.25
CA SER A 14 -3.95 -16.94 -7.16
C SER A 14 -4.42 -18.40 -7.10
N PRO A 15 -5.72 -18.64 -6.76
CA PRO A 15 -6.29 -19.99 -6.70
C PRO A 15 -6.24 -20.75 -8.03
N ASP A 16 -6.27 -20.07 -9.18
CA ASP A 16 -6.19 -20.67 -10.52
C ASP A 16 -4.75 -21.02 -10.94
N GLY A 17 -3.76 -20.72 -10.10
CA GLY A 17 -2.36 -20.99 -10.35
C GLY A 17 -1.59 -19.85 -11.04
N THR A 18 -2.26 -18.77 -11.44
CA THR A 18 -1.59 -17.58 -11.98
C THR A 18 -0.65 -17.00 -10.94
N LYS A 19 0.55 -16.62 -11.35
CA LYS A 19 1.58 -16.05 -10.46
C LYS A 19 1.97 -14.67 -10.92
N LEU A 20 2.07 -13.75 -9.97
CA LEU A 20 2.58 -12.39 -10.17
C LEU A 20 3.74 -12.12 -9.23
N PRO A 21 4.74 -11.32 -9.63
CA PRO A 21 5.72 -10.77 -8.70
C PRO A 21 5.01 -9.91 -7.66
N GLY A 22 5.29 -10.16 -6.40
CA GLY A 22 4.81 -9.36 -5.27
C GLY A 22 5.97 -8.68 -4.57
N ILE A 23 5.76 -7.45 -4.15
CA ILE A 23 6.73 -6.67 -3.40
C ILE A 23 6.10 -6.29 -2.05
N LEU A 24 6.70 -6.76 -0.97
CA LEU A 24 6.32 -6.39 0.39
C LEU A 24 7.29 -5.35 0.93
N PHE A 25 6.78 -4.20 1.36
CA PHE A 25 7.61 -3.16 1.99
C PHE A 25 7.95 -3.55 3.43
N ALA A 26 8.94 -4.42 3.60
CA ALA A 26 9.33 -4.95 4.90
C ALA A 26 9.75 -3.86 5.91
N ASN A 27 10.26 -2.73 5.42
CA ASN A 27 10.72 -1.60 6.21
C ASN A 27 9.84 -0.37 6.03
N TRP A 28 8.53 -0.56 5.85
CA TRP A 28 7.55 0.48 5.61
C TRP A 28 7.64 1.13 4.23
N TYR A 29 6.52 1.73 3.77
CA TYR A 29 6.42 2.33 2.42
C TYR A 29 7.10 3.69 2.28
N ASN A 30 7.72 4.21 3.33
CA ASN A 30 8.51 5.44 3.35
C ASN A 30 9.97 5.21 3.76
N ASN A 31 10.51 4.03 3.48
CA ASN A 31 11.81 3.60 3.95
C ASN A 31 13.00 4.46 3.45
N GLY A 32 12.81 5.27 2.42
CA GLY A 32 13.81 6.16 1.82
C GLY A 32 13.49 7.65 1.94
N VAL A 33 12.69 8.09 2.94
CA VAL A 33 12.39 9.52 3.16
C VAL A 33 13.53 10.24 3.87
N GLU A 34 13.57 11.57 3.71
CA GLU A 34 14.44 12.48 4.46
C GLU A 34 15.92 12.07 4.39
N ILE A 35 16.40 11.78 3.17
CA ILE A 35 17.80 11.39 2.94
C ILE A 35 18.70 12.59 3.24
N PRO A 36 19.65 12.48 4.19
CA PRO A 36 20.55 13.58 4.51
C PRO A 36 21.50 13.92 3.36
N VAL A 37 21.85 15.19 3.26
CA VAL A 37 22.89 15.69 2.32
C VAL A 37 24.24 15.90 3.00
N ASP A 38 24.29 16.01 4.32
CA ASP A 38 25.55 15.95 5.07
C ASP A 38 26.17 14.55 4.98
N GLU A 39 27.46 14.47 4.68
CA GLU A 39 28.13 13.18 4.44
C GLU A 39 28.16 12.28 5.67
N ALA A 40 28.31 12.85 6.87
CA ALA A 40 28.38 12.05 8.10
C ALA A 40 26.99 11.51 8.46
N GLU A 41 25.96 12.35 8.37
CA GLU A 41 24.57 11.94 8.61
C GLU A 41 24.09 10.95 7.55
N ALA A 42 24.41 11.20 6.27
CA ALA A 42 24.08 10.31 5.17
C ALA A 42 24.74 8.93 5.33
N LYS A 43 25.97 8.87 5.83
CA LYS A 43 26.65 7.61 6.12
C LYS A 43 25.90 6.79 7.16
N VAL A 44 25.51 7.39 8.27
CA VAL A 44 24.73 6.72 9.34
C VAL A 44 23.36 6.26 8.82
N TYR A 45 22.69 7.13 8.07
CA TYR A 45 21.41 6.85 7.46
C TYR A 45 21.48 5.63 6.53
N TRP A 46 22.40 5.64 5.58
CA TRP A 46 22.52 4.58 4.58
C TRP A 46 23.05 3.27 5.15
N ASP A 47 23.98 3.29 6.10
CA ASP A 47 24.46 2.07 6.76
C ASP A 47 23.27 1.30 7.37
N LYS A 48 22.38 2.03 8.07
CA LYS A 48 21.18 1.44 8.64
C LYS A 48 20.18 0.97 7.57
N LYS A 49 19.83 1.85 6.62
CA LYS A 49 18.82 1.55 5.60
C LYS A 49 19.20 0.39 4.69
N LEU A 50 20.47 0.34 4.28
CA LEU A 50 20.99 -0.75 3.46
C LEU A 50 21.03 -2.08 4.22
N ALA A 51 21.45 -2.06 5.49
CA ALA A 51 21.45 -3.25 6.33
C ALA A 51 20.02 -3.79 6.54
N ASP A 52 19.07 -2.90 6.87
CA ASP A 52 17.68 -3.26 7.08
C ASP A 52 17.03 -3.82 5.80
N ALA A 53 17.28 -3.20 4.63
CA ALA A 53 16.73 -3.66 3.37
C ALA A 53 17.31 -5.02 2.95
N ARG A 54 18.64 -5.19 3.03
CA ARG A 54 19.33 -6.43 2.66
C ARG A 54 18.90 -7.64 3.48
N LYS A 55 18.46 -7.41 4.72
CA LYS A 55 17.97 -8.48 5.59
C LYS A 55 16.76 -9.22 5.01
N PHE A 56 15.95 -8.52 4.22
CA PHE A 56 14.70 -9.05 3.67
C PHE A 56 14.72 -9.18 2.14
N ALA A 57 15.73 -8.65 1.47
CA ALA A 57 15.81 -8.68 0.01
C ALA A 57 16.04 -10.09 -0.52
N ALA A 58 15.27 -10.48 -1.53
CA ALA A 58 15.49 -11.70 -2.32
C ALA A 58 16.30 -11.42 -3.60
N THR A 59 16.49 -10.13 -3.95
CA THR A 59 17.25 -9.68 -5.11
C THR A 59 18.34 -8.69 -4.68
N HIS A 60 19.18 -8.29 -5.62
CA HIS A 60 20.14 -7.20 -5.40
C HIS A 60 19.50 -5.81 -5.57
N GLN A 61 18.24 -5.77 -6.02
CA GLN A 61 17.49 -4.55 -6.25
C GLN A 61 16.80 -4.11 -4.94
N LEU A 62 17.28 -3.05 -4.31
CA LEU A 62 16.72 -2.53 -3.07
C LEU A 62 15.80 -1.34 -3.37
N LEU A 63 14.51 -1.47 -3.07
CA LEU A 63 13.54 -0.39 -3.28
C LEU A 63 13.52 0.57 -2.09
N MET A 64 13.86 1.83 -2.35
CA MET A 64 13.84 2.91 -1.38
C MET A 64 12.77 3.93 -1.79
N MET A 65 11.72 4.03 -1.00
CA MET A 65 10.59 4.93 -1.24
C MET A 65 10.85 6.29 -0.60
N ASN A 66 11.02 7.33 -1.44
CA ASN A 66 11.21 8.69 -0.98
C ASN A 66 9.89 9.46 -1.06
N GLY A 67 9.12 9.39 0.00
CA GLY A 67 7.82 10.02 0.12
C GLY A 67 6.95 9.36 1.19
N CYS A 68 5.95 10.09 1.67
CA CYS A 68 4.96 9.60 2.62
C CYS A 68 3.69 10.46 2.50
N ASP A 69 2.61 10.02 3.16
CA ASP A 69 1.38 10.80 3.27
C ASP A 69 1.67 12.16 3.90
N HIS A 70 1.07 13.20 3.35
CA HIS A 70 1.17 14.57 3.85
C HIS A 70 2.59 15.18 3.87
N GLN A 71 3.55 14.56 3.18
CA GLN A 71 4.91 15.11 3.07
C GLN A 71 5.15 15.76 1.70
N PRO A 72 5.81 16.94 1.66
CA PRO A 72 6.26 17.52 0.40
C PRO A 72 7.39 16.68 -0.20
N LEU A 73 7.60 16.86 -1.50
CA LEU A 73 8.77 16.26 -2.17
C LEU A 73 10.07 16.77 -1.54
N GLN A 74 11.03 15.88 -1.37
CA GLN A 74 12.37 16.25 -0.91
C GLN A 74 13.07 17.08 -2.00
N LYS A 75 13.30 18.38 -1.71
CA LYS A 75 13.82 19.33 -2.70
C LYS A 75 15.28 19.08 -3.11
N ASP A 76 16.06 18.55 -2.20
CA ASP A 76 17.50 18.28 -2.35
C ASP A 76 17.80 16.81 -2.69
N ILE A 77 16.81 16.06 -3.16
CA ILE A 77 16.96 14.63 -3.48
C ILE A 77 18.13 14.34 -4.45
N THR A 78 18.36 15.23 -5.42
CA THR A 78 19.47 15.07 -6.38
C THR A 78 20.81 15.12 -5.68
N GLU A 79 20.97 16.05 -4.74
CA GLU A 79 22.19 16.20 -3.93
C GLU A 79 22.34 15.00 -2.99
N ALA A 80 21.27 14.59 -2.32
CA ALA A 80 21.28 13.42 -1.45
C ALA A 80 21.73 12.15 -2.18
N ILE A 81 21.25 11.93 -3.41
CA ILE A 81 21.71 10.81 -4.26
C ILE A 81 23.18 10.96 -4.66
N ARG A 82 23.64 12.18 -4.96
CA ARG A 82 25.04 12.43 -5.28
C ARG A 82 25.97 12.09 -4.09
N VAL A 83 25.57 12.48 -2.89
CA VAL A 83 26.29 12.15 -1.65
C VAL A 83 26.31 10.64 -1.43
N ALA A 84 25.17 9.96 -1.59
CA ALA A 84 25.09 8.51 -1.46
C ALA A 84 26.03 7.78 -2.42
N ARG A 85 26.08 8.18 -3.69
CA ARG A 85 27.00 7.62 -4.70
C ARG A 85 28.47 7.82 -4.36
N LYS A 86 28.82 8.97 -3.75
CA LYS A 86 30.18 9.24 -3.27
C LYS A 86 30.57 8.32 -2.11
N LEU A 87 29.66 8.11 -1.17
CA LEU A 87 29.89 7.30 0.04
C LEU A 87 29.94 5.80 -0.24
N TYR A 88 29.21 5.33 -1.26
CA TYR A 88 29.07 3.92 -1.60
C TYR A 88 29.33 3.67 -3.08
N PRO A 89 30.61 3.73 -3.52
CA PRO A 89 30.98 3.59 -4.93
C PRO A 89 30.62 2.22 -5.53
N ASP A 90 30.48 1.20 -4.69
CA ASP A 90 30.11 -0.16 -5.10
C ASP A 90 28.60 -0.37 -5.20
N ILE A 91 27.80 0.66 -4.94
CA ILE A 91 26.34 0.62 -5.00
C ILE A 91 25.84 1.63 -6.02
N GLU A 92 25.03 1.17 -6.96
CA GLU A 92 24.40 2.05 -7.91
C GLU A 92 23.11 2.64 -7.32
N PHE A 93 23.09 3.95 -7.05
CA PHE A 93 21.90 4.67 -6.62
C PHE A 93 21.20 5.27 -7.82
N ILE A 94 19.97 4.82 -8.09
CA ILE A 94 19.18 5.23 -9.24
C ILE A 94 17.94 5.98 -8.76
N HIS A 95 17.73 7.21 -9.25
CA HIS A 95 16.44 7.88 -9.11
C HIS A 95 15.49 7.26 -10.13
N SER A 96 14.52 6.49 -9.67
CA SER A 96 13.77 5.56 -10.50
C SER A 96 12.25 5.66 -10.27
N ASP A 97 11.52 4.81 -10.96
CA ASP A 97 10.09 4.55 -10.82
C ASP A 97 9.81 3.06 -10.62
N PHE A 98 8.58 2.71 -10.27
CA PHE A 98 8.18 1.32 -10.08
C PHE A 98 8.38 0.44 -11.32
N LYS A 99 8.13 0.97 -12.50
CA LYS A 99 8.27 0.22 -13.75
C LYS A 99 9.72 -0.18 -14.00
N THR A 100 10.64 0.74 -13.74
CA THR A 100 12.08 0.50 -13.90
C THR A 100 12.58 -0.48 -12.85
N TYR A 101 12.16 -0.32 -11.58
CA TYR A 101 12.49 -1.24 -10.52
C TYR A 101 11.97 -2.66 -10.79
N VAL A 102 10.70 -2.81 -11.13
CA VAL A 102 10.10 -4.13 -11.43
C VAL A 102 10.84 -4.83 -12.56
N LYS A 103 11.16 -4.12 -13.65
CA LYS A 103 11.94 -4.68 -14.76
C LYS A 103 13.36 -5.13 -14.35
N ALA A 104 13.99 -4.45 -13.41
CA ALA A 104 15.30 -4.86 -12.91
C ALA A 104 15.16 -6.10 -12.01
N MET A 105 14.18 -6.09 -11.11
CA MET A 105 13.85 -7.21 -10.22
C MET A 105 13.47 -8.48 -11.01
N GLU A 106 12.63 -8.36 -12.05
CA GLU A 106 12.19 -9.49 -12.87
C GLU A 106 13.35 -10.27 -13.51
N LYS A 107 14.47 -9.61 -13.80
CA LYS A 107 15.67 -10.26 -14.33
C LYS A 107 16.36 -11.18 -13.31
N GLU A 108 16.10 -10.97 -12.03
CA GLU A 108 16.67 -11.72 -10.93
C GLU A 108 15.70 -12.77 -10.35
N ILE A 109 14.44 -12.78 -10.82
CA ILE A 109 13.45 -13.78 -10.40
C ILE A 109 13.91 -15.16 -10.87
N SER A 110 14.00 -16.08 -9.91
CA SER A 110 14.34 -17.48 -10.15
C SER A 110 13.22 -18.41 -9.67
N GLU A 111 13.28 -19.68 -10.02
CA GLU A 111 12.36 -20.71 -9.55
C GLU A 111 12.36 -20.89 -8.02
N ASN A 112 13.41 -20.41 -7.36
CA ASN A 112 13.59 -20.52 -5.92
C ASN A 112 12.90 -19.39 -5.13
N PHE A 113 12.25 -18.44 -5.81
CA PHE A 113 11.50 -17.38 -5.10
C PHE A 113 10.36 -17.98 -4.27
N SER A 114 10.22 -17.50 -3.05
CA SER A 114 9.10 -17.88 -2.18
C SER A 114 7.77 -17.63 -2.88
N THR A 115 6.88 -18.62 -2.85
CA THR A 115 5.53 -18.47 -3.39
C THR A 115 4.53 -18.36 -2.24
N VAL A 116 3.81 -17.22 -2.19
CA VAL A 116 2.72 -16.99 -1.25
C VAL A 116 1.40 -17.24 -1.95
N LYS A 117 0.51 -18.00 -1.33
CA LYS A 117 -0.83 -18.33 -1.85
C LYS A 117 -1.89 -17.70 -0.96
N GLY A 118 -2.93 -17.15 -1.55
CA GLY A 118 -4.06 -16.57 -0.85
C GLY A 118 -3.84 -15.09 -0.48
N GLU A 119 -4.64 -14.60 0.44
CA GLU A 119 -4.58 -13.21 0.89
C GLU A 119 -3.33 -12.91 1.72
N LEU A 120 -2.81 -11.70 1.59
CA LEU A 120 -1.70 -11.19 2.39
C LEU A 120 -2.25 -10.57 3.69
N THR A 121 -2.79 -11.42 4.56
CA THR A 121 -3.44 -11.02 5.81
C THR A 121 -2.64 -11.43 7.05
N SER A 122 -1.33 -11.63 6.90
CA SER A 122 -0.49 -12.05 8.01
C SER A 122 -0.50 -11.06 9.16
N GLN A 123 -0.73 -11.57 10.38
CA GLN A 123 -0.63 -10.82 11.64
C GLN A 123 0.58 -11.26 12.46
N GLU A 124 1.59 -11.80 11.84
CA GLU A 124 2.80 -12.27 12.53
C GLU A 124 3.69 -11.14 13.07
N THR A 125 3.28 -9.89 12.86
CA THR A 125 3.88 -8.71 13.48
C THR A 125 3.23 -8.42 14.84
N ASP A 126 3.68 -7.40 15.51
CA ASP A 126 3.11 -6.89 16.76
C ASP A 126 1.64 -6.40 16.65
N GLY A 127 1.02 -6.57 15.50
CA GLY A 127 -0.36 -6.18 15.21
C GLY A 127 -0.55 -4.67 15.03
N ARG A 128 0.45 -3.87 15.26
CA ARG A 128 0.40 -2.44 14.96
C ARG A 128 0.39 -2.23 13.46
N TRP A 129 -0.48 -1.34 12.99
CA TRP A 129 -0.54 -0.90 11.60
C TRP A 129 -1.00 -1.96 10.58
N THR A 130 -1.33 -3.17 11.01
CA THR A 130 -1.93 -4.17 10.13
C THR A 130 -3.45 -4.12 10.22
N LEU A 131 -4.10 -3.99 9.09
CA LEU A 131 -5.56 -4.02 8.96
C LEU A 131 -6.03 -5.41 8.53
N ALA A 132 -5.43 -6.45 9.07
CA ALA A 132 -5.62 -7.84 8.65
C ALA A 132 -7.07 -8.32 8.75
N ASN A 133 -7.86 -7.74 9.66
CA ASN A 133 -9.27 -8.08 9.83
C ASN A 133 -10.23 -7.11 9.12
N THR A 134 -9.73 -6.24 8.26
CA THR A 134 -10.62 -5.45 7.41
C THR A 134 -11.38 -6.38 6.48
N ALA A 135 -12.66 -6.08 6.27
CA ALA A 135 -13.57 -6.90 5.46
C ALA A 135 -13.30 -6.84 3.95
N SER A 136 -12.01 -6.76 3.54
CA SER A 136 -11.63 -6.66 2.14
C SER A 136 -12.07 -7.87 1.32
N SER A 137 -12.06 -9.05 1.92
CA SER A 137 -12.51 -10.31 1.31
C SER A 137 -14.02 -10.54 1.40
N TRP A 138 -14.74 -9.73 2.16
CA TRP A 138 -16.19 -9.90 2.32
C TRP A 138 -16.97 -9.18 1.21
N MET A 139 -16.79 -9.67 -0.01
CA MET A 139 -17.39 -9.07 -1.20
C MET A 139 -18.91 -8.94 -1.12
N GLY A 140 -19.61 -9.88 -0.47
CA GLY A 140 -21.06 -9.81 -0.26
C GLY A 140 -21.47 -8.53 0.45
N LEU A 141 -20.79 -8.18 1.56
CA LEU A 141 -21.07 -6.94 2.30
C LEU A 141 -20.83 -5.70 1.45
N LYS A 142 -19.80 -5.69 0.62
CA LYS A 142 -19.50 -4.56 -0.27
C LYS A 142 -20.55 -4.41 -1.37
N VAL A 143 -21.02 -5.52 -1.93
CA VAL A 143 -22.10 -5.52 -2.91
C VAL A 143 -23.40 -5.00 -2.30
N ASP A 144 -23.75 -5.47 -1.09
CA ASP A 144 -24.96 -5.02 -0.38
C ASP A 144 -24.85 -3.54 0.01
N ASN A 145 -23.68 -3.09 0.49
CA ASN A 145 -23.45 -1.68 0.78
C ASN A 145 -23.64 -0.81 -0.47
N ARG A 146 -23.09 -1.22 -1.61
CA ARG A 146 -23.24 -0.51 -2.88
C ARG A 146 -24.69 -0.49 -3.37
N ALA A 147 -25.43 -1.56 -3.15
CA ALA A 147 -26.87 -1.62 -3.45
C ALA A 147 -27.64 -0.62 -2.57
N GLY A 148 -27.30 -0.53 -1.27
CA GLY A 148 -27.86 0.45 -0.34
C GLY A 148 -27.58 1.89 -0.75
N GLU A 149 -26.33 2.21 -1.09
CA GLU A 149 -25.94 3.53 -1.62
C GLU A 149 -26.79 3.90 -2.84
N THR A 150 -26.87 2.99 -3.80
CA THR A 150 -27.63 3.21 -5.03
C THR A 150 -29.13 3.39 -4.76
N ALA A 151 -29.68 2.64 -3.81
CA ALA A 151 -31.09 2.76 -3.43
C ALA A 151 -31.40 4.12 -2.78
N LEU A 152 -30.57 4.56 -1.88
CA LEU A 152 -30.74 5.87 -1.21
C LEU A 152 -30.48 7.03 -2.19
N GLU A 153 -29.29 7.08 -2.79
CA GLU A 153 -28.83 8.23 -3.59
C GLU A 153 -29.62 8.41 -4.89
N ARG A 154 -29.92 7.28 -5.58
CA ARG A 154 -30.49 7.35 -6.94
C ARG A 154 -31.98 7.03 -7.05
N LYS A 155 -32.61 6.54 -5.97
CA LYS A 155 -34.02 6.20 -5.98
C LYS A 155 -34.78 6.92 -4.87
N ALA A 156 -34.43 6.67 -3.60
CA ALA A 156 -35.20 7.18 -2.48
C ALA A 156 -35.16 8.71 -2.35
N GLU A 157 -33.95 9.29 -2.36
CA GLU A 157 -33.80 10.76 -2.31
C GLU A 157 -34.50 11.49 -3.47
N PRO A 158 -34.28 11.12 -4.74
CA PRO A 158 -34.96 11.78 -5.84
C PRO A 158 -36.49 11.60 -5.80
N ALA A 159 -36.97 10.39 -5.41
CA ALA A 159 -38.41 10.16 -5.32
C ALA A 159 -39.04 10.95 -4.19
N ALA A 160 -38.38 11.06 -3.03
CA ALA A 160 -38.85 11.87 -1.90
C ALA A 160 -38.91 13.38 -2.26
N ALA A 161 -37.85 13.89 -2.92
CA ALA A 161 -37.82 15.25 -3.39
C ALA A 161 -38.91 15.56 -4.44
N MET A 162 -39.14 14.63 -5.38
CA MET A 162 -40.24 14.79 -6.35
C MET A 162 -41.63 14.77 -5.67
N ALA A 163 -41.82 13.90 -4.67
CA ALA A 163 -43.05 13.86 -3.91
C ALA A 163 -43.31 15.15 -3.14
N GLU A 164 -42.26 15.77 -2.59
CA GLU A 164 -42.34 17.07 -1.90
C GLU A 164 -42.77 18.17 -2.88
N VAL A 165 -42.18 18.22 -4.07
CA VAL A 165 -42.60 19.17 -5.12
C VAL A 165 -44.10 18.98 -5.48
N LEU A 166 -44.61 17.77 -5.38
CA LEU A 166 -46.03 17.44 -5.60
C LEU A 166 -46.90 17.65 -4.35
N GLY A 167 -46.39 18.30 -3.31
CA GLY A 167 -47.12 18.68 -2.11
C GLY A 167 -47.28 17.58 -1.06
N LYS A 168 -46.41 16.53 -1.12
CA LYS A 168 -46.29 15.53 -0.05
C LYS A 168 -45.22 15.93 0.95
N ALA A 169 -45.33 15.50 2.21
CA ALA A 169 -44.31 15.77 3.18
C ALA A 169 -43.05 14.93 2.82
N TYR A 170 -41.86 15.58 2.90
CA TYR A 170 -40.61 14.89 2.76
C TYR A 170 -40.37 13.95 3.96
N PRO A 171 -39.99 12.68 3.75
CA PRO A 171 -39.86 11.69 4.83
C PRO A 171 -38.51 11.82 5.53
N GLU A 172 -38.23 12.97 6.15
CA GLU A 172 -36.93 13.34 6.70
C GLU A 172 -36.37 12.33 7.69
N ASP A 173 -37.18 11.89 8.66
CA ASP A 173 -36.75 10.95 9.71
C ASP A 173 -36.30 9.60 9.13
N GLN A 174 -37.04 9.08 8.14
CA GLN A 174 -36.72 7.82 7.47
C GLN A 174 -35.46 7.97 6.63
N MET A 175 -35.27 9.09 5.95
CA MET A 175 -34.10 9.36 5.14
C MET A 175 -32.86 9.50 6.03
N ILE A 176 -32.93 10.30 7.08
CA ILE A 176 -31.84 10.46 8.05
C ILE A 176 -31.47 9.12 8.70
N TYR A 177 -32.46 8.33 9.11
CA TYR A 177 -32.22 7.02 9.67
C TYR A 177 -31.48 6.09 8.69
N SER A 178 -31.93 6.04 7.46
CA SER A 178 -31.37 5.19 6.42
C SER A 178 -29.94 5.59 6.09
N TRP A 179 -29.66 6.89 5.94
CA TRP A 179 -28.31 7.40 5.73
C TRP A 179 -27.39 7.10 6.92
N LYS A 180 -27.85 7.30 8.15
CA LYS A 180 -27.05 6.95 9.33
C LYS A 180 -26.69 5.48 9.37
N LYS A 181 -27.61 4.59 8.97
CA LYS A 181 -27.32 3.14 8.90
C LYS A 181 -26.30 2.80 7.82
N LEU A 182 -26.42 3.42 6.65
CA LEU A 182 -25.45 3.21 5.57
C LEU A 182 -24.07 3.71 5.97
N MET A 183 -23.97 4.91 6.56
CA MET A 183 -22.70 5.50 6.99
C MET A 183 -21.96 4.69 8.06
N GLN A 184 -22.66 3.86 8.84
CA GLN A 184 -22.03 2.96 9.82
C GLN A 184 -21.12 1.90 9.17
N ASN A 185 -21.25 1.65 7.87
CA ASN A 185 -20.40 0.75 7.12
C ASN A 185 -19.13 1.41 6.59
N HIS A 186 -18.99 2.73 6.78
CA HIS A 186 -17.87 3.53 6.34
C HIS A 186 -17.17 4.11 7.58
N PRO A 187 -15.96 3.61 7.94
CA PRO A 187 -15.19 4.11 9.08
C PRO A 187 -14.65 5.51 8.83
#